data_05001829c87bed0b273a9abc10697654
#
_entry.id   05001829c87bed0b273a9abc10697654
#
_cell.length_a   1.000
_cell.length_b   1.000
_cell.length_c   1.000
_cell.angle_alpha   90.00
_cell.angle_beta   90.00
_cell.angle_gamma   90.00
#
_symmetry.space_group_name_H-M   'P 1'
#
loop_
_entity.id
_entity.type
_entity.pdbx_description
1 polymer ?
#
loop_
_entity_poly.entity_id
_entity_poly.type
_entity_poly.pdbx_seq_one_letter_code
_entity_poly.pdbx_strand_id
1 'polypeptide(L)'
;MPCPHFKITITQRSHGQSAVAGAAYQSGEKLYSEYDRKTKSYSEKKGIVYTEIILPPNAPPEYSDRNTLWNAAEKIEKQWNAQLARRIVLALPREVPADQFPAMLQDFCREHFVSHGMCVDFAIHDKGDGNPHAHIMLTMRAMDEQGKWLPKSKKVYDLDENGNRIRLPSGNWKSHKEGTVDWNEQSKADIWRHGWEVVTNRYLEQNGRPERVDLRSFERQVIDLAPTIHLGPAVTQMEKRGIETNMGNLNRDIKRTNRALLAIRKLIAELQSWLAELIEKRDKIVEEMREPTIPELLMQYMDDRRDERSEWSVSGQRKGTNMDLKKVSHAIAFLQEH
;
A
#
# COMPACT_ATOMS: atom_id res chain seq x y z
N MET A 1 0.01 -14.09 -0.46
CA MET A 1 -0.34 -12.66 -0.43
C MET A 1 0.33 -12.03 0.79
N PRO A 2 1.17 -11.02 0.60
CA PRO A 2 1.88 -10.36 1.71
C PRO A 2 0.89 -9.82 2.76
N CYS A 3 1.26 -9.88 4.03
CA CYS A 3 0.42 -9.39 5.12
C CYS A 3 0.53 -7.86 5.24
N PRO A 4 -0.54 -7.08 5.05
CA PRO A 4 -0.48 -5.63 5.08
C PRO A 4 -0.54 -5.07 6.50
N HIS A 5 0.41 -5.43 7.37
CA HIS A 5 0.44 -4.91 8.74
C HIS A 5 1.44 -3.76 8.88
N PHE A 6 0.94 -2.60 9.30
CA PHE A 6 1.76 -1.43 9.61
C PHE A 6 1.10 -0.65 10.76
N LYS A 7 1.72 -0.67 11.94
CA LYS A 7 1.20 -0.06 13.16
C LYS A 7 2.19 0.93 13.75
N ILE A 8 1.73 2.15 14.00
CA ILE A 8 2.50 3.20 14.68
C ILE A 8 1.98 3.36 16.10
N THR A 9 2.87 3.45 17.06
CA THR A 9 2.57 3.73 18.46
C THR A 9 3.61 4.69 19.06
N ILE A 10 3.26 5.37 20.13
CA ILE A 10 4.15 6.25 20.86
C ILE A 10 4.47 5.61 22.23
N THR A 11 5.75 5.53 22.55
CA THR A 11 6.22 5.21 23.91
C THR A 11 6.11 6.46 24.76
N GLN A 12 5.28 6.41 25.79
CA GLN A 12 4.98 7.58 26.63
C GLN A 12 5.26 7.29 28.11
N ARG A 13 5.95 8.24 28.78
CA ARG A 13 6.35 8.08 30.19
C ARG A 13 5.15 7.95 31.12
N SER A 14 4.10 8.75 30.95
CA SER A 14 2.88 8.70 31.77
C SER A 14 2.14 7.35 31.73
N HIS A 15 2.43 6.51 30.73
CA HIS A 15 1.92 5.14 30.64
C HIS A 15 2.87 4.10 31.28
N GLY A 16 3.85 4.56 32.06
CA GLY A 16 4.86 3.68 32.67
C GLY A 16 5.81 3.04 31.67
N GLN A 17 5.91 3.60 30.46
CA GLN A 17 6.75 3.07 29.38
C GLN A 17 8.12 3.73 29.38
N SER A 18 9.13 3.01 28.90
CA SER A 18 10.52 3.47 28.75
C SER A 18 11.01 3.14 27.33
N ALA A 19 11.75 4.09 26.73
CA ALA A 19 12.38 3.86 25.43
C ALA A 19 13.52 2.84 25.56
N VAL A 20 14.30 2.91 26.64
CA VAL A 20 15.36 1.92 26.96
C VAL A 20 14.78 0.51 27.08
N ALA A 21 13.63 0.36 27.76
CA ALA A 21 12.96 -0.93 27.87
C ALA A 21 12.42 -1.41 26.52
N GLY A 22 11.91 -0.49 25.70
CA GLY A 22 11.46 -0.79 24.33
C GLY A 22 12.61 -1.27 23.44
N ALA A 23 13.75 -0.60 23.50
CA ALA A 23 14.97 -0.96 22.77
C ALA A 23 15.53 -2.30 23.21
N ALA A 24 15.64 -2.55 24.54
CA ALA A 24 16.04 -3.83 25.09
C ALA A 24 15.11 -4.97 24.64
N TYR A 25 13.79 -4.72 24.61
CA TYR A 25 12.81 -5.71 24.16
C TYR A 25 12.96 -6.05 22.67
N GLN A 26 13.16 -5.06 21.81
CA GLN A 26 13.24 -5.34 20.37
C GLN A 26 14.57 -5.97 19.96
N SER A 27 15.69 -5.56 20.60
CA SER A 27 17.02 -6.08 20.30
C SER A 27 17.35 -7.39 21.04
N GLY A 28 16.62 -7.73 22.11
CA GLY A 28 16.95 -8.84 22.99
C GLY A 28 18.14 -8.57 23.89
N GLU A 29 18.56 -7.34 24.02
CA GLU A 29 19.74 -6.96 24.80
C GLU A 29 19.39 -6.69 26.27
N LYS A 30 20.45 -6.56 27.06
CA LYS A 30 20.41 -6.13 28.44
C LYS A 30 20.87 -4.68 28.50
N LEU A 31 19.94 -3.74 28.72
CA LEU A 31 20.21 -2.30 28.75
C LEU A 31 19.92 -1.70 30.12
N TYR A 32 20.78 -0.79 30.58
CA TYR A 32 20.56 -0.08 31.82
C TYR A 32 19.81 1.23 31.59
N SER A 33 18.67 1.42 32.25
CA SER A 33 17.92 2.68 32.23
C SER A 33 18.42 3.62 33.33
N GLU A 34 18.99 4.73 32.92
CA GLU A 34 19.43 5.79 33.88
C GLU A 34 18.24 6.43 34.62
N TYR A 35 17.10 6.56 33.92
CA TYR A 35 15.89 7.14 34.50
C TYR A 35 15.30 6.26 35.61
N ASP A 36 15.12 4.98 35.31
CA ASP A 36 14.55 4.02 36.27
C ASP A 36 15.57 3.48 37.27
N ARG A 37 16.87 3.71 37.00
CA ARG A 37 18.01 3.10 37.73
C ARG A 37 17.91 1.57 37.82
N LYS A 38 17.46 0.95 36.72
CA LYS A 38 17.23 -0.48 36.62
C LYS A 38 17.70 -1.01 35.27
N THR A 39 18.18 -2.24 35.30
CA THR A 39 18.51 -2.96 34.08
C THR A 39 17.25 -3.58 33.49
N LYS A 40 17.03 -3.35 32.21
CA LYS A 40 16.00 -3.97 31.38
C LYS A 40 16.64 -5.12 30.60
N SER A 41 16.26 -6.35 30.87
CA SER A 41 16.86 -7.53 30.24
C SER A 41 15.80 -8.36 29.50
N TYR A 42 16.08 -8.62 28.24
CA TYR A 42 15.29 -9.49 27.39
C TYR A 42 16.18 -10.50 26.62
N SER A 43 17.35 -10.82 27.19
CA SER A 43 18.37 -11.68 26.57
C SER A 43 17.88 -13.11 26.26
N GLU A 44 16.83 -13.58 26.95
CA GLU A 44 16.23 -14.89 26.67
C GLU A 44 15.20 -14.87 25.52
N LYS A 45 14.93 -13.70 24.95
CA LYS A 45 13.99 -13.58 23.86
C LYS A 45 14.53 -14.20 22.58
N LYS A 46 13.82 -15.20 22.07
CA LYS A 46 14.16 -15.93 20.84
C LYS A 46 13.51 -15.29 19.61
N GLY A 47 14.09 -15.57 18.44
CA GLY A 47 13.54 -15.15 17.16
C GLY A 47 13.93 -13.73 16.74
N ILE A 48 14.97 -13.15 17.33
CA ILE A 48 15.59 -11.92 16.84
C ILE A 48 16.70 -12.34 15.88
N VAL A 49 16.56 -11.96 14.61
CA VAL A 49 17.47 -12.40 13.54
C VAL A 49 18.39 -11.31 13.05
N TYR A 50 18.02 -10.05 13.27
CA TYR A 50 18.84 -8.90 12.89
C TYR A 50 18.51 -7.67 13.72
N THR A 51 19.51 -6.85 14.03
CA THR A 51 19.33 -5.54 14.70
C THR A 51 20.32 -4.53 14.13
N GLU A 52 19.90 -3.28 13.96
CA GLU A 52 20.77 -2.22 13.48
C GLU A 52 20.30 -0.86 13.97
N ILE A 53 21.26 0.05 14.17
CA ILE A 53 21.01 1.47 14.40
C ILE A 53 21.53 2.25 13.20
N ILE A 54 20.68 3.09 12.61
CA ILE A 54 21.06 3.99 11.53
C ILE A 54 20.94 5.42 12.03
N LEU A 55 22.03 6.14 11.92
CA LEU A 55 22.15 7.52 12.39
C LEU A 55 22.08 8.51 11.23
N PRO A 56 21.44 9.67 11.39
CA PRO A 56 21.59 10.78 10.46
C PRO A 56 23.03 11.35 10.54
N PRO A 57 23.51 12.03 9.49
CA PRO A 57 24.89 12.48 9.39
C PRO A 57 25.38 13.39 10.53
N ASN A 58 24.45 14.13 11.13
CA ASN A 58 24.72 15.05 12.23
C ASN A 58 24.59 14.43 13.63
N ALA A 59 24.25 13.14 13.72
CA ALA A 59 24.16 12.48 15.02
C ALA A 59 25.54 12.15 15.58
N PRO A 60 25.74 12.28 16.92
CA PRO A 60 26.95 11.82 17.56
C PRO A 60 27.23 10.34 17.30
N PRO A 61 28.48 9.96 16.94
CA PRO A 61 28.82 8.56 16.63
C PRO A 61 28.53 7.58 17.79
N GLU A 62 28.62 8.05 19.04
CA GLU A 62 28.30 7.25 20.24
C GLU A 62 26.85 6.77 20.30
N TYR A 63 25.93 7.37 19.53
CA TYR A 63 24.56 6.91 19.41
C TYR A 63 24.40 5.63 18.58
N SER A 64 25.50 5.12 18.01
CA SER A 64 25.53 3.75 17.48
C SER A 64 25.42 2.70 18.59
N ASP A 65 25.74 3.05 19.84
CA ASP A 65 25.45 2.24 21.02
C ASP A 65 23.99 2.48 21.47
N ARG A 66 23.23 1.38 21.51
CA ARG A 66 21.78 1.42 21.80
C ARG A 66 21.48 1.95 23.19
N ASN A 67 22.31 1.59 24.17
CA ASN A 67 22.12 2.05 25.55
C ASN A 67 22.35 3.57 25.66
N THR A 68 23.40 4.07 25.03
CA THR A 68 23.73 5.50 24.96
C THR A 68 22.63 6.30 24.26
N LEU A 69 22.19 5.86 23.07
CA LEU A 69 21.16 6.55 22.31
C LEU A 69 19.85 6.71 23.12
N TRP A 70 19.32 5.60 23.64
CA TRP A 70 18.00 5.65 24.28
C TRP A 70 18.01 6.28 25.66
N ASN A 71 19.11 6.22 26.41
CA ASN A 71 19.27 7.02 27.63
C ASN A 71 19.40 8.52 27.33
N ALA A 72 20.12 8.91 26.28
CA ALA A 72 20.20 10.32 25.86
C ALA A 72 18.81 10.83 25.41
N ALA A 73 18.07 10.04 24.64
CA ALA A 73 16.70 10.37 24.21
C ALA A 73 15.73 10.51 25.40
N GLU A 74 15.81 9.65 26.43
CA GLU A 74 14.98 9.75 27.62
C GLU A 74 15.38 10.92 28.51
N LYS A 75 16.67 11.21 28.64
CA LYS A 75 17.22 12.26 29.49
C LYS A 75 16.80 13.66 29.07
N ILE A 76 16.68 13.92 27.76
CA ILE A 76 16.22 15.21 27.23
C ILE A 76 14.72 15.43 27.47
N GLU A 77 13.95 14.39 27.67
CA GLU A 77 12.51 14.43 27.89
C GLU A 77 12.17 14.55 29.36
N LYS A 78 12.01 15.80 29.85
CA LYS A 78 11.87 16.08 31.29
C LYS A 78 10.44 15.95 31.83
N GLN A 79 9.43 16.06 30.95
CA GLN A 79 8.02 16.06 31.35
C GLN A 79 7.55 14.67 31.76
N TRP A 80 6.64 14.60 32.75
CA TRP A 80 6.06 13.33 33.20
C TRP A 80 5.23 12.62 32.09
N ASN A 81 4.62 13.39 31.19
CA ASN A 81 3.84 12.90 30.06
C ASN A 81 4.62 12.90 28.75
N ALA A 82 5.95 12.94 28.81
CA ALA A 82 6.79 13.01 27.62
C ALA A 82 6.63 11.79 26.71
N GLN A 83 6.59 12.06 25.42
CA GLN A 83 6.73 11.04 24.37
C GLN A 83 8.24 10.76 24.20
N LEU A 84 8.65 9.52 24.43
CA LEU A 84 10.04 9.09 24.50
C LEU A 84 10.56 8.53 23.18
N ALA A 85 9.72 7.77 22.47
CA ALA A 85 10.04 7.20 21.17
C ALA A 85 8.77 6.97 20.35
N ARG A 86 8.90 7.00 19.03
CA ARG A 86 7.89 6.45 18.14
C ARG A 86 8.28 5.03 17.78
N ARG A 87 7.30 4.13 17.80
CA ARG A 87 7.50 2.73 17.45
C ARG A 87 6.63 2.37 16.27
N ILE A 88 7.23 1.68 15.31
CA ILE A 88 6.54 1.11 14.17
C ILE A 88 6.72 -0.41 14.25
N VAL A 89 5.64 -1.14 14.03
CA VAL A 89 5.66 -2.59 13.82
C VAL A 89 5.06 -2.86 12.46
N LEU A 90 5.81 -3.53 11.61
CA LEU A 90 5.39 -3.84 10.25
C LEU A 90 5.67 -5.32 9.92
N ALA A 91 4.82 -5.90 9.08
CA ALA A 91 5.04 -7.25 8.58
C ALA A 91 6.02 -7.24 7.41
N LEU A 92 6.89 -8.25 7.37
CA LEU A 92 7.79 -8.51 6.25
C LEU A 92 7.13 -9.50 5.28
N PRO A 93 7.24 -9.27 3.96
CA PRO A 93 6.61 -10.14 2.96
C PRO A 93 7.38 -11.46 2.86
N ARG A 94 6.69 -12.57 3.08
CA ARG A 94 7.28 -13.93 2.97
C ARG A 94 7.68 -14.31 1.55
N GLU A 95 7.18 -13.56 0.60
CA GLU A 95 7.45 -13.70 -0.83
C GLU A 95 8.82 -13.14 -1.23
N VAL A 96 9.43 -12.32 -0.37
CA VAL A 96 10.80 -11.81 -0.50
C VAL A 96 11.74 -12.72 0.30
N PRO A 97 12.92 -13.08 -0.23
CA PRO A 97 13.93 -13.85 0.51
C PRO A 97 14.35 -13.16 1.82
N ALA A 98 14.50 -13.95 2.89
CA ALA A 98 14.74 -13.41 4.22
C ALA A 98 16.09 -12.68 4.38
N ASP A 99 17.09 -13.03 3.58
CA ASP A 99 18.39 -12.37 3.50
C ASP A 99 18.30 -10.94 2.95
N GLN A 100 17.23 -10.59 2.24
CA GLN A 100 16.99 -9.25 1.73
C GLN A 100 16.25 -8.34 2.74
N PHE A 101 15.69 -8.87 3.81
CA PHE A 101 14.95 -8.07 4.80
C PHE A 101 15.77 -6.93 5.43
N PRO A 102 17.05 -7.11 5.79
CA PRO A 102 17.86 -5.99 6.27
C PRO A 102 17.98 -4.85 5.27
N ALA A 103 18.31 -5.15 4.02
CA ALA A 103 18.43 -4.14 2.96
C ALA A 103 17.10 -3.40 2.71
N MET A 104 15.99 -4.14 2.66
CA MET A 104 14.64 -3.59 2.51
C MET A 104 14.28 -2.59 3.64
N LEU A 105 14.62 -2.93 4.89
CA LEU A 105 14.40 -2.05 6.03
C LEU A 105 15.36 -0.86 6.04
N GLN A 106 16.61 -1.05 5.65
CA GLN A 106 17.58 0.03 5.50
C GLN A 106 17.12 1.07 4.48
N ASP A 107 16.66 0.63 3.31
CA ASP A 107 16.10 1.52 2.28
C ASP A 107 14.92 2.31 2.83
N PHE A 108 13.93 1.64 3.42
CA PHE A 108 12.77 2.29 4.02
C PHE A 108 13.15 3.29 5.11
N CYS A 109 14.04 2.89 6.02
CA CYS A 109 14.46 3.74 7.12
C CYS A 109 15.27 4.96 6.67
N ARG A 110 16.17 4.77 5.69
CA ARG A 110 16.96 5.88 5.13
C ARG A 110 16.09 6.86 4.36
N GLU A 111 15.20 6.36 3.50
CA GLU A 111 14.32 7.19 2.66
C GLU A 111 13.35 8.02 3.50
N HIS A 112 12.78 7.47 4.58
CA HIS A 112 11.64 8.07 5.28
C HIS A 112 11.94 8.62 6.67
N PHE A 113 13.05 8.25 7.30
CA PHE A 113 13.37 8.67 8.67
C PHE A 113 14.73 9.32 8.79
N VAL A 114 15.79 8.62 8.38
CA VAL A 114 17.17 9.10 8.53
C VAL A 114 17.41 10.38 7.72
N SER A 115 16.90 10.43 6.48
CA SER A 115 16.96 11.61 5.61
C SER A 115 16.26 12.85 6.21
N HIS A 116 15.35 12.63 7.16
CA HIS A 116 14.64 13.68 7.90
C HIS A 116 15.26 13.98 9.26
N GLY A 117 16.40 13.36 9.60
CA GLY A 117 17.15 13.63 10.82
C GLY A 117 16.74 12.79 12.03
N MET A 118 15.99 11.71 11.86
CA MET A 118 15.68 10.76 12.94
C MET A 118 16.81 9.74 13.10
N CYS A 119 17.17 9.42 14.35
CA CYS A 119 17.89 8.19 14.63
C CYS A 119 16.90 7.03 14.58
N VAL A 120 17.30 5.95 13.94
CA VAL A 120 16.50 4.75 13.74
C VAL A 120 17.20 3.59 14.44
N ASP A 121 16.45 2.83 15.23
CA ASP A 121 16.88 1.56 15.81
C ASP A 121 15.85 0.51 15.41
N PHE A 122 16.25 -0.49 14.61
CA PHE A 122 15.31 -1.53 14.18
C PHE A 122 15.81 -2.93 14.46
N ALA A 123 14.85 -3.84 14.60
CA ALA A 123 15.10 -5.26 14.80
C ALA A 123 14.13 -6.10 13.94
N ILE A 124 14.64 -7.15 13.34
CA ILE A 124 13.86 -8.14 12.61
C ILE A 124 13.59 -9.33 13.53
N HIS A 125 12.33 -9.69 13.67
CA HIS A 125 11.90 -10.85 14.42
C HIS A 125 11.30 -11.90 13.48
N ASP A 126 11.85 -13.09 13.53
CA ASP A 126 11.32 -14.28 12.88
C ASP A 126 11.50 -15.49 13.78
N LYS A 127 10.41 -16.14 14.14
CA LYS A 127 10.38 -17.38 14.93
C LYS A 127 10.18 -18.62 14.09
N GLY A 128 10.15 -18.48 12.77
CA GLY A 128 9.78 -19.56 11.87
C GLY A 128 8.30 -19.95 11.93
N ASP A 129 7.46 -19.09 12.55
CA ASP A 129 6.02 -19.32 12.69
C ASP A 129 5.21 -18.73 11.52
N GLY A 130 5.90 -18.28 10.48
CA GLY A 130 5.31 -17.67 9.29
C GLY A 130 4.84 -16.22 9.48
N ASN A 131 5.35 -15.53 10.49
CA ASN A 131 5.06 -14.13 10.76
C ASN A 131 6.34 -13.29 10.96
N PRO A 132 7.23 -13.22 9.94
CA PRO A 132 8.37 -12.32 10.01
C PRO A 132 7.90 -10.87 10.09
N HIS A 133 8.46 -10.11 11.02
CA HIS A 133 8.08 -8.72 11.25
C HIS A 133 9.24 -7.89 11.78
N ALA A 134 9.18 -6.58 11.56
CA ALA A 134 10.15 -5.66 12.06
C ALA A 134 9.56 -4.75 13.14
N HIS A 135 10.38 -4.45 14.12
CA HIS A 135 10.19 -3.38 15.09
C HIS A 135 11.16 -2.25 14.75
N ILE A 136 10.65 -1.05 14.62
CA ILE A 136 11.44 0.17 14.37
C ILE A 136 11.15 1.15 15.49
N MET A 137 12.20 1.67 16.12
CA MET A 137 12.11 2.77 17.06
C MET A 137 12.79 4.01 16.49
N LEU A 138 12.10 5.15 16.62
CA LEU A 138 12.53 6.44 16.09
C LEU A 138 12.61 7.46 17.21
N THR A 139 13.62 8.32 17.17
CA THR A 139 13.74 9.45 18.08
C THR A 139 12.66 10.51 17.82
N MET A 140 12.30 11.27 18.86
CA MET A 140 11.20 12.25 18.81
C MET A 140 11.70 13.70 18.65
N ARG A 141 13.01 13.89 18.54
CA ARG A 141 13.66 15.20 18.35
C ARG A 141 14.67 15.11 17.23
N ALA A 142 14.76 16.17 16.45
CA ALA A 142 15.90 16.40 15.57
C ALA A 142 17.12 16.88 16.33
N MET A 143 18.26 16.84 15.69
CA MET A 143 19.52 17.38 16.18
C MET A 143 19.97 18.53 15.29
N ASP A 144 20.72 19.46 15.87
CA ASP A 144 21.42 20.52 15.13
C ASP A 144 22.67 19.96 14.43
N GLU A 145 23.40 20.81 13.70
CA GLU A 145 24.63 20.43 12.99
C GLU A 145 25.74 19.93 13.91
N GLN A 146 25.69 20.28 15.21
CA GLN A 146 26.63 19.87 16.25
C GLN A 146 26.16 18.59 16.99
N GLY A 147 25.07 17.95 16.56
CA GLY A 147 24.53 16.75 17.20
C GLY A 147 23.77 16.98 18.51
N LYS A 148 23.40 18.22 18.81
CA LYS A 148 22.63 18.54 20.01
C LYS A 148 21.13 18.47 19.74
N TRP A 149 20.37 17.84 20.65
CA TRP A 149 18.92 17.74 20.57
C TRP A 149 18.22 19.10 20.51
N LEU A 150 17.43 19.32 19.49
CA LEU A 150 16.57 20.49 19.33
C LEU A 150 15.29 20.35 20.18
N PRO A 151 14.68 21.49 20.58
CA PRO A 151 13.38 21.48 21.24
C PRO A 151 12.31 20.94 20.27
N LYS A 152 11.28 20.23 20.79
CA LYS A 152 10.15 19.74 19.95
C LYS A 152 9.30 20.86 19.34
N SER A 153 9.31 22.03 19.98
CA SER A 153 8.56 23.20 19.49
C SER A 153 9.28 24.50 19.92
N LYS A 154 9.11 25.50 19.10
CA LYS A 154 9.55 26.87 19.34
C LYS A 154 8.34 27.78 19.61
N LYS A 155 8.51 28.80 20.40
CA LYS A 155 7.53 29.87 20.62
C LYS A 155 7.62 30.84 19.45
N VAL A 156 6.54 31.03 18.71
CA VAL A 156 6.43 31.99 17.62
C VAL A 156 5.44 33.08 18.04
N TYR A 157 5.83 34.34 17.85
CA TYR A 157 4.98 35.48 18.16
C TYR A 157 4.08 35.79 16.95
N ASP A 158 2.81 35.98 17.22
CA ASP A 158 1.85 36.40 16.18
C ASP A 158 2.11 37.85 15.81
N LEU A 159 2.12 38.14 14.51
CA LEU A 159 2.35 39.45 13.95
C LEU A 159 1.06 40.02 13.41
N ASP A 160 0.92 41.35 13.46
CA ASP A 160 -0.12 42.11 12.78
C ASP A 160 0.20 42.29 11.29
N GLU A 161 -0.70 42.96 10.54
CA GLU A 161 -0.54 43.23 9.11
C GLU A 161 0.71 44.09 8.78
N ASN A 162 1.27 44.80 9.79
CA ASN A 162 2.45 45.63 9.66
C ASN A 162 3.73 44.92 10.13
N GLY A 163 3.66 43.63 10.53
CA GLY A 163 4.78 42.86 11.00
C GLY A 163 5.14 43.09 12.48
N ASN A 164 4.32 43.79 13.26
CA ASN A 164 4.55 44.02 14.67
C ASN A 164 3.92 42.90 15.52
N ARG A 165 4.51 42.59 16.67
CA ARG A 165 3.96 41.63 17.61
C ARG A 165 2.61 42.08 18.15
N ILE A 166 1.62 41.22 18.14
CA ILE A 166 0.29 41.49 18.69
C ILE A 166 0.35 41.42 20.23
N ARG A 167 -0.19 42.43 20.90
CA ARG A 167 -0.28 42.48 22.37
C ARG A 167 -1.67 42.05 22.82
N LEU A 168 -1.72 41.14 23.79
CA LEU A 168 -2.99 40.69 24.40
C LEU A 168 -3.46 41.72 25.43
N PRO A 169 -4.75 41.75 25.79
CA PRO A 169 -5.28 42.62 26.84
C PRO A 169 -4.59 42.41 28.21
N SER A 170 -4.03 41.23 28.46
CA SER A 170 -3.23 40.90 29.65
C SER A 170 -1.84 41.55 29.69
N GLY A 171 -1.47 42.29 28.63
CA GLY A 171 -0.13 42.89 28.49
C GLY A 171 0.92 41.93 27.90
N ASN A 172 0.63 40.66 27.76
CA ASN A 172 1.54 39.68 27.19
C ASN A 172 1.50 39.72 25.63
N TRP A 173 2.60 39.26 25.02
CA TRP A 173 2.63 39.09 23.57
C TRP A 173 1.85 37.85 23.16
N LYS A 174 0.97 37.96 22.15
CA LYS A 174 0.31 36.85 21.55
C LYS A 174 1.32 35.93 20.87
N SER A 175 1.21 34.66 21.14
CA SER A 175 2.17 33.67 20.61
C SER A 175 1.52 32.29 20.57
N HIS A 176 1.98 31.49 19.65
CA HIS A 176 1.63 30.06 19.55
C HIS A 176 2.92 29.22 19.61
N LYS A 177 2.74 27.93 19.80
CA LYS A 177 3.82 26.95 19.67
C LYS A 177 3.81 26.35 18.27
N GLU A 178 4.94 26.43 17.59
CA GLU A 178 5.16 25.79 16.30
C GLU A 178 6.09 24.59 16.49
N GLY A 179 5.80 23.46 15.86
CA GLY A 179 6.68 22.29 15.87
C GLY A 179 8.02 22.60 15.22
N THR A 180 9.13 22.15 15.83
CA THR A 180 10.45 22.26 15.18
C THR A 180 10.55 21.38 13.95
N VAL A 181 9.82 20.25 13.97
CA VAL A 181 9.70 19.28 12.89
C VAL A 181 8.23 18.87 12.72
N ASP A 182 7.89 18.40 11.53
CA ASP A 182 6.54 17.99 11.15
C ASP A 182 6.20 16.51 11.47
N TRP A 183 7.08 15.83 12.19
CA TRP A 183 6.99 14.38 12.44
C TRP A 183 5.74 13.94 13.21
N ASN A 184 5.08 14.85 13.90
CA ASN A 184 3.86 14.60 14.67
C ASN A 184 2.56 14.91 13.89
N GLU A 185 2.66 15.37 12.67
CA GLU A 185 1.50 15.59 11.81
C GLU A 185 0.81 14.26 11.47
N GLN A 186 -0.51 14.29 11.46
CA GLN A 186 -1.31 13.09 11.17
C GLN A 186 -1.03 12.53 9.76
N SER A 187 -0.75 13.40 8.81
CA SER A 187 -0.36 13.07 7.43
C SER A 187 0.87 12.16 7.34
N LYS A 188 1.81 12.29 8.27
CA LYS A 188 3.04 11.47 8.29
C LYS A 188 2.76 9.99 8.45
N ALA A 189 1.72 9.62 9.18
CA ALA A 189 1.35 8.21 9.32
C ALA A 189 0.95 7.57 7.98
N ASP A 190 0.24 8.32 7.15
CA ASP A 190 -0.15 7.86 5.80
C ASP A 190 1.04 7.86 4.84
N ILE A 191 1.92 8.90 4.91
CA ILE A 191 3.15 8.99 4.11
C ILE A 191 4.07 7.79 4.40
N TRP A 192 4.34 7.48 5.67
CA TRP A 192 5.20 6.37 6.05
C TRP A 192 4.60 5.00 5.71
N ARG A 193 3.27 4.88 5.84
CA ARG A 193 2.56 3.67 5.43
C ARG A 193 2.68 3.44 3.91
N HIS A 194 2.47 4.49 3.13
CA HIS A 194 2.65 4.44 1.69
C HIS A 194 4.11 4.20 1.29
N GLY A 195 5.08 4.82 1.99
CA GLY A 195 6.49 4.55 1.78
C GLY A 195 6.85 3.07 1.98
N TRP A 196 6.32 2.43 3.03
CA TRP A 196 6.51 0.99 3.23
C TRP A 196 5.87 0.14 2.13
N GLU A 197 4.69 0.53 1.66
CA GLU A 197 4.04 -0.10 0.50
C GLU A 197 4.92 -0.04 -0.75
N VAL A 198 5.46 1.14 -1.06
CA VAL A 198 6.34 1.37 -2.23
C VAL A 198 7.60 0.50 -2.16
N VAL A 199 8.29 0.53 -1.00
CA VAL A 199 9.50 -0.29 -0.79
C VAL A 199 9.16 -1.77 -0.90
N THR A 200 8.07 -2.23 -0.27
CA THR A 200 7.65 -3.63 -0.33
C THR A 200 7.37 -4.07 -1.77
N ASN A 201 6.65 -3.26 -2.53
CA ASN A 201 6.31 -3.57 -3.92
C ASN A 201 7.55 -3.55 -4.83
N ARG A 202 8.52 -2.67 -4.57
CA ARG A 202 9.82 -2.64 -5.26
C ARG A 202 10.57 -3.98 -5.09
N TYR A 203 10.67 -4.47 -3.86
CA TYR A 203 11.36 -5.74 -3.58
C TYR A 203 10.59 -6.97 -4.11
N LEU A 204 9.27 -6.96 -4.07
CA LEU A 204 8.46 -8.01 -4.71
C LEU A 204 8.71 -8.07 -6.22
N GLU A 205 8.76 -6.92 -6.88
CA GLU A 205 9.03 -6.83 -8.31
C GLU A 205 10.45 -7.31 -8.67
N GLN A 206 11.47 -6.87 -7.92
CA GLN A 206 12.85 -7.30 -8.09
C GLN A 206 13.01 -8.83 -7.96
N ASN A 207 12.17 -9.47 -7.15
CA ASN A 207 12.14 -10.93 -6.98
C ASN A 207 11.16 -11.63 -7.95
N GLY A 208 10.65 -10.95 -8.97
CA GLY A 208 9.75 -11.53 -9.98
C GLY A 208 8.39 -11.97 -9.41
N ARG A 209 7.96 -11.39 -8.28
CA ARG A 209 6.70 -11.74 -7.63
C ARG A 209 5.56 -10.91 -8.21
N PRO A 210 4.44 -11.52 -8.60
CA PRO A 210 3.27 -10.80 -9.12
C PRO A 210 2.45 -10.13 -8.01
N GLU A 211 2.63 -10.57 -6.75
CA GLU A 211 1.89 -10.04 -5.61
C GLU A 211 2.23 -8.56 -5.38
N ARG A 212 1.24 -7.80 -4.94
CA ARG A 212 1.41 -6.39 -4.53
C ARG A 212 0.72 -6.15 -3.20
N VAL A 213 1.27 -5.23 -2.43
CA VAL A 213 0.70 -4.73 -1.18
C VAL A 213 0.05 -3.39 -1.43
N ASP A 214 -1.15 -3.20 -0.89
CA ASP A 214 -1.82 -1.90 -0.77
C ASP A 214 -2.19 -1.72 0.70
N LEU A 215 -1.58 -0.73 1.35
CA LEU A 215 -1.77 -0.45 2.79
C LEU A 215 -2.87 0.58 3.06
N ARG A 216 -3.60 1.01 2.04
CA ARG A 216 -4.79 1.85 2.23
C ARG A 216 -5.90 1.05 2.91
N SER A 217 -6.84 1.74 3.55
CA SER A 217 -8.05 1.07 4.04
C SER A 217 -8.87 0.50 2.87
N PHE A 218 -9.66 -0.53 3.11
CA PHE A 218 -10.55 -1.11 2.09
C PHE A 218 -11.47 -0.06 1.46
N GLU A 219 -11.94 0.90 2.24
CA GLU A 219 -12.73 2.03 1.76
C GLU A 219 -11.94 2.88 0.73
N ARG A 220 -10.68 3.22 1.02
CA ARG A 220 -9.80 3.97 0.10
C ARG A 220 -9.39 3.15 -1.14
N GLN A 221 -9.38 1.82 -1.02
CA GLN A 221 -9.15 0.90 -2.14
C GLN A 221 -10.42 0.68 -2.98
N VAL A 222 -11.55 1.23 -2.56
CA VAL A 222 -12.87 0.98 -3.16
C VAL A 222 -13.23 -0.52 -3.13
N ILE A 223 -12.73 -1.24 -2.12
CA ILE A 223 -13.03 -2.63 -1.88
C ILE A 223 -14.23 -2.70 -0.93
N ASP A 224 -15.36 -3.12 -1.45
CA ASP A 224 -16.57 -3.34 -0.67
C ASP A 224 -16.51 -4.69 0.06
N LEU A 225 -15.58 -4.80 1.02
CA LEU A 225 -15.41 -5.90 1.95
C LEU A 225 -15.24 -5.35 3.35
N ALA A 226 -15.76 -6.06 4.35
CA ALA A 226 -15.56 -5.69 5.73
C ALA A 226 -14.15 -6.09 6.22
N PRO A 227 -13.37 -5.18 6.83
CA PRO A 227 -12.08 -5.53 7.41
C PRO A 227 -12.24 -6.37 8.67
N THR A 228 -11.32 -7.31 8.91
CA THR A 228 -11.29 -8.07 10.17
C THR A 228 -10.73 -7.21 11.31
N ILE A 229 -11.16 -7.49 12.53
CA ILE A 229 -10.69 -6.81 13.74
C ILE A 229 -9.42 -7.46 14.24
N HIS A 230 -8.43 -6.66 14.64
CA HIS A 230 -7.22 -7.15 15.25
C HIS A 230 -7.48 -7.73 16.64
N LEU A 231 -7.20 -9.01 16.81
CA LEU A 231 -7.53 -9.74 18.06
C LEU A 231 -6.63 -9.40 19.26
N GLY A 232 -5.41 -8.92 19.00
CA GLY A 232 -4.42 -8.74 20.05
C GLY A 232 -3.82 -10.07 20.55
N PRO A 233 -2.71 -10.03 21.35
CA PRO A 233 -1.98 -11.24 21.76
C PRO A 233 -2.82 -12.18 22.65
N ALA A 234 -3.55 -11.62 23.62
CA ALA A 234 -4.31 -12.43 24.58
C ALA A 234 -5.43 -13.22 23.87
N VAL A 235 -6.26 -12.54 23.08
CA VAL A 235 -7.38 -13.16 22.33
C VAL A 235 -6.84 -14.15 21.30
N THR A 236 -5.73 -13.81 20.60
CA THR A 236 -5.08 -14.73 19.67
C THR A 236 -4.63 -16.03 20.36
N GLN A 237 -4.08 -15.95 21.58
CA GLN A 237 -3.69 -17.12 22.35
C GLN A 237 -4.90 -17.96 22.81
N MET A 238 -6.00 -17.32 23.19
CA MET A 238 -7.24 -18.03 23.53
C MET A 238 -7.77 -18.81 22.32
N GLU A 239 -7.88 -18.14 21.16
CA GLU A 239 -8.33 -18.76 19.91
C GLU A 239 -7.41 -19.92 19.46
N LYS A 240 -6.08 -19.78 19.59
CA LYS A 240 -5.12 -20.86 19.32
C LYS A 240 -5.29 -22.08 20.23
N ARG A 241 -5.81 -21.88 21.44
CA ARG A 241 -6.13 -22.96 22.41
C ARG A 241 -7.53 -23.54 22.21
N GLY A 242 -8.26 -23.12 21.17
CA GLY A 242 -9.62 -23.57 20.91
C GLY A 242 -10.69 -22.87 21.75
N ILE A 243 -10.34 -21.82 22.48
CA ILE A 243 -11.30 -21.02 23.25
C ILE A 243 -11.90 -19.96 22.32
N GLU A 244 -13.19 -20.12 22.02
CA GLU A 244 -13.90 -19.13 21.19
C GLU A 244 -14.11 -17.82 21.94
N THR A 245 -13.84 -16.73 21.24
CA THR A 245 -14.04 -15.37 21.76
C THR A 245 -15.02 -14.58 20.91
N ASN A 246 -15.69 -13.57 21.48
CA ASN A 246 -16.60 -12.70 20.73
C ASN A 246 -15.91 -12.03 19.54
N MET A 247 -14.65 -11.56 19.71
CA MET A 247 -13.88 -10.96 18.62
C MET A 247 -13.47 -12.00 17.57
N GLY A 248 -13.14 -13.22 17.97
CA GLY A 248 -12.86 -14.33 17.07
C GLY A 248 -14.08 -14.74 16.26
N ASN A 249 -15.26 -14.84 16.91
CA ASN A 249 -16.53 -15.13 16.26
C ASN A 249 -16.89 -14.05 15.23
N LEU A 250 -16.78 -12.77 15.61
CA LEU A 250 -17.01 -11.66 14.69
C LEU A 250 -16.09 -11.73 13.45
N ASN A 251 -14.80 -12.03 13.63
CA ASN A 251 -13.90 -12.21 12.52
C ASN A 251 -14.25 -13.43 11.65
N ARG A 252 -14.76 -14.51 12.22
CA ARG A 252 -15.28 -15.66 11.47
C ARG A 252 -16.49 -15.28 10.62
N ASP A 253 -17.40 -14.50 11.18
CA ASP A 253 -18.58 -14.00 10.45
C ASP A 253 -18.21 -13.04 9.34
N ILE A 254 -17.33 -12.08 9.59
CA ILE A 254 -16.80 -11.17 8.56
C ILE A 254 -16.17 -11.96 7.40
N LYS A 255 -15.32 -12.95 7.71
CA LYS A 255 -14.68 -13.79 6.68
C LYS A 255 -15.70 -14.59 5.89
N ARG A 256 -16.74 -15.13 6.54
CA ARG A 256 -17.83 -15.89 5.89
C ARG A 256 -18.60 -14.98 4.93
N THR A 257 -19.01 -13.80 5.39
CA THR A 257 -19.74 -12.82 4.58
C THR A 257 -18.90 -12.34 3.38
N ASN A 258 -17.64 -12.00 3.60
CA ASN A 258 -16.73 -11.58 2.52
C ASN A 258 -16.54 -12.68 1.46
N ARG A 259 -16.41 -13.96 1.88
CA ARG A 259 -16.32 -15.09 0.92
C ARG A 259 -17.60 -15.24 0.11
N ALA A 260 -18.76 -15.13 0.74
CA ALA A 260 -20.04 -15.20 0.04
C ALA A 260 -20.17 -14.06 -0.98
N LEU A 261 -19.81 -12.84 -0.60
CA LEU A 261 -19.83 -11.67 -1.49
C LEU A 261 -18.90 -11.86 -2.69
N LEU A 262 -17.68 -12.33 -2.46
CA LEU A 262 -16.72 -12.61 -3.54
C LEU A 262 -17.23 -13.72 -4.49
N ALA A 263 -17.85 -14.78 -3.96
CA ALA A 263 -18.45 -15.85 -4.78
C ALA A 263 -19.59 -15.32 -5.63
N ILE A 264 -20.47 -14.48 -5.07
CA ILE A 264 -21.56 -13.83 -5.83
C ILE A 264 -21.01 -12.94 -6.93
N ARG A 265 -19.98 -12.11 -6.64
CA ARG A 265 -19.35 -11.25 -7.66
C ARG A 265 -18.74 -12.04 -8.80
N LYS A 266 -18.07 -13.18 -8.49
CA LYS A 266 -17.54 -14.08 -9.50
C LYS A 266 -18.66 -14.63 -10.40
N LEU A 267 -19.75 -15.09 -9.80
CA LEU A 267 -20.90 -15.57 -10.55
C LEU A 267 -21.53 -14.48 -11.43
N ILE A 268 -21.64 -13.26 -10.93
CA ILE A 268 -22.14 -12.12 -11.73
C ILE A 268 -21.23 -11.87 -12.94
N ALA A 269 -19.90 -11.88 -12.76
CA ALA A 269 -18.96 -11.69 -13.85
C ALA A 269 -19.06 -12.80 -14.92
N GLU A 270 -19.21 -14.06 -14.47
CA GLU A 270 -19.42 -15.21 -15.37
C GLU A 270 -20.72 -15.06 -16.16
N LEU A 271 -21.81 -14.66 -15.51
CA LEU A 271 -23.11 -14.42 -16.17
C LEU A 271 -23.06 -13.25 -17.16
N GLN A 272 -22.33 -12.18 -16.82
CA GLN A 272 -22.13 -11.04 -17.72
C GLN A 272 -21.34 -11.45 -18.98
N SER A 273 -20.28 -12.25 -18.82
CA SER A 273 -19.51 -12.79 -19.95
C SER A 273 -20.39 -13.66 -20.85
N TRP A 274 -21.16 -14.57 -20.25
CA TRP A 274 -22.09 -15.40 -21.01
C TRP A 274 -23.17 -14.59 -21.73
N LEU A 275 -23.72 -13.55 -21.08
CA LEU A 275 -24.67 -12.65 -21.71
C LEU A 275 -24.06 -11.92 -22.92
N ALA A 276 -22.81 -11.46 -22.80
CA ALA A 276 -22.10 -10.82 -23.92
C ALA A 276 -21.95 -11.78 -25.12
N GLU A 277 -21.59 -13.05 -24.86
CA GLU A 277 -21.49 -14.07 -25.89
C GLU A 277 -22.86 -14.34 -26.57
N LEU A 278 -23.94 -14.36 -25.79
CA LEU A 278 -25.30 -14.56 -26.36
C LEU A 278 -25.73 -13.34 -27.19
N ILE A 279 -25.39 -12.14 -26.78
CA ILE A 279 -25.68 -10.91 -27.55
C ILE A 279 -24.92 -10.99 -28.90
N GLU A 280 -23.63 -11.33 -28.87
CA GLU A 280 -22.84 -11.48 -30.10
C GLU A 280 -23.43 -12.54 -31.05
N LYS A 281 -23.85 -13.70 -30.51
CA LYS A 281 -24.53 -14.75 -31.31
C LYS A 281 -25.85 -14.26 -31.87
N ARG A 282 -26.66 -13.54 -31.07
CA ARG A 282 -27.91 -12.95 -31.55
C ARG A 282 -27.65 -11.99 -32.70
N ASP A 283 -26.67 -11.09 -32.55
CA ASP A 283 -26.39 -10.07 -33.56
C ASP A 283 -25.89 -10.69 -34.86
N LYS A 284 -25.10 -11.78 -34.81
CA LYS A 284 -24.73 -12.56 -36.01
C LYS A 284 -25.95 -13.18 -36.70
N ILE A 285 -26.86 -13.79 -35.93
CA ILE A 285 -28.08 -14.39 -36.51
C ILE A 285 -28.97 -13.29 -37.13
N VAL A 286 -29.12 -12.14 -36.45
CA VAL A 286 -29.89 -11.01 -36.98
C VAL A 286 -29.26 -10.48 -38.26
N GLU A 287 -27.95 -10.39 -38.35
CA GLU A 287 -27.24 -9.96 -39.55
C GLU A 287 -27.40 -10.99 -40.70
N GLU A 288 -27.30 -12.29 -40.39
CA GLU A 288 -27.53 -13.38 -41.36
C GLU A 288 -28.99 -13.43 -41.89
N MET A 289 -29.96 -13.04 -41.07
CA MET A 289 -31.38 -12.97 -41.42
C MET A 289 -31.81 -11.66 -42.05
N ARG A 290 -30.91 -10.67 -42.08
CA ARG A 290 -31.17 -9.37 -42.70
C ARG A 290 -31.33 -9.50 -44.19
N GLU A 291 -32.41 -8.94 -44.74
CA GLU A 291 -32.54 -8.82 -46.18
C GLU A 291 -31.40 -7.97 -46.75
N PRO A 292 -30.72 -8.45 -47.82
CA PRO A 292 -29.62 -7.70 -48.40
C PRO A 292 -30.09 -6.35 -48.93
N THR A 293 -29.32 -5.32 -48.73
CA THR A 293 -29.61 -3.99 -49.25
C THR A 293 -29.43 -3.94 -50.77
N ILE A 294 -30.10 -2.95 -51.43
CA ILE A 294 -29.95 -2.78 -52.86
C ILE A 294 -28.49 -2.67 -53.35
N PRO A 295 -27.59 -1.95 -52.69
CA PRO A 295 -26.15 -1.96 -53.03
C PRO A 295 -25.48 -3.31 -52.91
N GLU A 296 -25.81 -4.10 -51.89
CA GLU A 296 -25.25 -5.46 -51.72
C GLU A 296 -25.74 -6.45 -52.79
N LEU A 297 -27.03 -6.41 -53.10
CA LEU A 297 -27.60 -7.17 -54.23
C LEU A 297 -26.95 -6.81 -55.56
N LEU A 298 -26.68 -5.52 -55.77
CA LEU A 298 -26.00 -5.04 -56.96
C LEU A 298 -24.54 -5.53 -57.01
N MET A 299 -23.83 -5.50 -55.88
CA MET A 299 -22.45 -6.03 -55.79
C MET A 299 -22.43 -7.54 -56.06
N GLN A 300 -23.31 -8.31 -55.46
CA GLN A 300 -23.44 -9.73 -55.66
C GLN A 300 -23.70 -10.05 -57.15
N TYR A 301 -24.63 -9.34 -57.78
CA TYR A 301 -24.89 -9.47 -59.22
C TYR A 301 -23.66 -9.14 -60.07
N MET A 302 -22.88 -8.15 -59.70
CA MET A 302 -21.65 -7.78 -60.41
C MET A 302 -20.56 -8.83 -60.25
N ASP A 303 -20.42 -9.43 -59.08
CA ASP A 303 -19.43 -10.47 -58.80
C ASP A 303 -19.81 -11.79 -59.53
N ASP A 304 -21.05 -12.20 -59.48
CA ASP A 304 -21.55 -13.35 -60.24
C ASP A 304 -21.26 -13.19 -61.75
N ARG A 305 -21.43 -11.96 -62.26
CA ARG A 305 -21.10 -11.64 -63.65
C ARG A 305 -19.61 -11.58 -63.94
N ARG A 306 -18.80 -11.28 -62.96
CA ARG A 306 -17.32 -11.31 -63.08
C ARG A 306 -16.84 -12.75 -63.16
N ASP A 307 -17.40 -13.65 -62.39
CA ASP A 307 -17.05 -15.08 -62.40
C ASP A 307 -17.49 -15.77 -63.70
N GLU A 308 -18.70 -15.50 -64.21
CA GLU A 308 -19.15 -15.95 -65.53
C GLU A 308 -18.20 -15.45 -66.63
N ARG A 309 -17.64 -14.22 -66.54
CA ARG A 309 -16.66 -13.69 -67.50
C ARG A 309 -15.30 -14.36 -67.38
N SER A 310 -14.86 -14.75 -66.19
CA SER A 310 -13.62 -15.47 -65.96
C SER A 310 -13.68 -16.88 -66.58
N GLU A 311 -14.79 -17.57 -66.44
CA GLU A 311 -15.02 -18.87 -67.09
C GLU A 311 -15.06 -18.77 -68.63
N TRP A 312 -15.59 -17.66 -69.19
CA TRP A 312 -15.61 -17.43 -70.65
C TRP A 312 -14.24 -16.99 -71.20
N SER A 313 -13.36 -16.38 -70.42
CA SER A 313 -12.01 -15.98 -70.87
C SER A 313 -11.11 -17.18 -71.16
N VAL A 314 -11.41 -18.34 -70.59
CA VAL A 314 -10.66 -19.59 -70.84
C VAL A 314 -11.02 -20.20 -72.16
N SER A 315 -12.18 -19.86 -72.75
CA SER A 315 -12.66 -20.47 -74.02
C SER A 315 -12.45 -19.62 -75.28
N GLY A 316 -11.61 -18.57 -75.21
CA GLY A 316 -10.95 -17.97 -76.36
C GLY A 316 -11.84 -17.36 -77.51
N GLN A 317 -12.84 -16.53 -77.17
CA GLN A 317 -13.46 -15.65 -78.16
C GLN A 317 -13.78 -14.26 -77.61
N ARG A 318 -13.01 -13.26 -78.09
CA ARG A 318 -13.35 -11.83 -77.92
C ARG A 318 -14.54 -11.46 -78.79
N LYS A 319 -15.65 -11.05 -78.22
CA LYS A 319 -16.65 -10.20 -78.87
C LYS A 319 -16.88 -8.92 -78.11
N GLY A 320 -16.92 -7.82 -78.82
CA GLY A 320 -16.86 -6.47 -78.39
C GLY A 320 -17.93 -6.05 -77.41
N THR A 321 -17.49 -5.10 -76.57
CA THR A 321 -18.27 -4.43 -75.56
C THR A 321 -19.31 -3.50 -76.21
N ASN A 322 -20.51 -4.01 -76.39
CA ASN A 322 -21.71 -3.13 -76.43
C ASN A 322 -22.46 -3.38 -75.12
N MET A 323 -22.63 -2.31 -74.36
CA MET A 323 -23.43 -2.30 -73.15
C MET A 323 -24.89 -2.58 -73.53
N ASP A 324 -25.27 -3.82 -73.49
CA ASP A 324 -26.54 -4.34 -73.97
C ASP A 324 -27.65 -3.85 -73.02
N LEU A 325 -28.56 -3.05 -73.52
CA LEU A 325 -29.75 -2.53 -72.81
C LEU A 325 -30.53 -3.67 -72.13
N LYS A 326 -30.47 -4.89 -72.70
CA LYS A 326 -31.03 -6.11 -72.09
C LYS A 326 -30.38 -6.47 -70.74
N LYS A 327 -29.09 -6.18 -70.53
CA LYS A 327 -28.40 -6.47 -69.27
C LYS A 327 -28.76 -5.49 -68.18
N VAL A 328 -29.00 -4.25 -68.53
CA VAL A 328 -29.51 -3.22 -67.63
C VAL A 328 -30.96 -3.52 -67.20
N SER A 329 -31.81 -3.94 -68.14
CA SER A 329 -33.16 -4.36 -67.80
C SER A 329 -33.21 -5.64 -66.99
N HIS A 330 -32.29 -6.61 -67.16
CA HIS A 330 -32.17 -7.79 -66.31
C HIS A 330 -31.73 -7.41 -64.87
N ALA A 331 -30.78 -6.50 -64.71
CA ALA A 331 -30.36 -6.01 -63.40
C ALA A 331 -31.50 -5.27 -62.69
N ILE A 332 -32.26 -4.50 -63.42
CA ILE A 332 -33.45 -3.79 -62.88
C ILE A 332 -34.54 -4.79 -62.49
N ALA A 333 -34.80 -5.82 -63.31
CA ALA A 333 -35.78 -6.86 -62.99
C ALA A 333 -35.35 -7.66 -61.74
N PHE A 334 -34.08 -8.01 -61.64
CA PHE A 334 -33.53 -8.71 -60.44
C PHE A 334 -33.71 -7.86 -59.17
N LEU A 335 -33.46 -6.55 -59.25
CA LEU A 335 -33.66 -5.64 -58.12
C LEU A 335 -35.15 -5.31 -57.80
N GLN A 336 -36.08 -5.65 -58.72
CA GLN A 336 -37.52 -5.51 -58.48
C GLN A 336 -38.17 -6.79 -57.93
N GLU A 337 -37.51 -7.94 -58.07
CA GLU A 337 -37.99 -9.26 -57.59
C GLU A 337 -37.48 -9.58 -56.16
N HIS A 338 -36.51 -8.83 -55.65
CA HIS A 338 -35.90 -8.99 -54.31
C HIS A 338 -35.91 -7.63 -53.56
#